data_1ee357f9cda4aa6959bfafcb767879f1
#
_entry.id   1ee357f9cda4aa6959bfafcb767879f1
#
_cell.length_a   1.000
_cell.length_b   1.000
_cell.length_c   1.000
_cell.angle_alpha   90.00
_cell.angle_beta   90.00
_cell.angle_gamma   90.00
#
_symmetry.space_group_name_H-M   'P 1'
#
loop_
_entity.id
_entity.type
_entity.pdbx_description
1 polymer ?
#
loop_
_entity_poly.entity_id
_entity_poly.type
_entity_poly.pdbx_seq_one_letter_code
_entity_poly.pdbx_strand_id
1 'polypeptide(L)'
;MNKIIVIGSSNTDMVVRSERLPRAGESVIGGNFMMAGGGKGANQAVAVARMGHRVLFVAAVGNDIFGNAAIEGYKNFGIDTSHIIRKDEPSGVALIMVDGAGQNSISVALGANNSLTPEDIMPALEQIAEGDIVLLQLEIPMATVDACVEIASAKGAKVILNPAPAAIVSDTTLSKLYLITPNQTEAQTLTGIEVTDTNTAELAAQKLVSQGVERVVITMGSQGAYLYQDGKGVMIPAHKVEAVDTTAAGDVYNGALCAALAEGTPLTEALHFAAKASAISVTRAGAQPSIPTRAEVDNF
;
A
#
# COMPACT_ATOMS: atom_id res chain seq x y z
N MET A 1 17.14 9.91 -12.02
CA MET A 1 16.10 8.97 -11.56
C MET A 1 15.42 9.62 -10.37
N ASN A 2 14.11 9.73 -10.40
CA ASN A 2 13.33 10.38 -9.34
C ASN A 2 13.40 9.54 -8.06
N LYS A 3 13.40 10.20 -6.89
CA LYS A 3 13.34 9.51 -5.60
C LYS A 3 11.95 8.95 -5.36
N ILE A 4 11.88 7.88 -4.58
CA ILE A 4 10.62 7.34 -4.09
C ILE A 4 10.63 7.48 -2.58
N ILE A 5 9.62 8.15 -2.04
CA ILE A 5 9.40 8.34 -0.62
C ILE A 5 8.08 7.65 -0.29
N VAL A 6 8.12 6.69 0.61
CA VAL A 6 6.92 6.04 1.14
C VAL A 6 6.68 6.55 2.55
N ILE A 7 5.50 7.09 2.81
CA ILE A 7 5.10 7.54 4.15
C ILE A 7 3.88 6.74 4.56
N GLY A 8 4.00 5.96 5.63
CA GLY A 8 2.91 5.06 6.00
C GLY A 8 3.21 4.19 7.21
N SER A 9 2.39 3.16 7.37
CA SER A 9 2.38 2.27 8.51
C SER A 9 3.49 1.22 8.49
N SER A 10 3.87 0.78 9.70
CA SER A 10 4.74 -0.35 9.97
C SER A 10 4.09 -1.23 11.03
N ASN A 11 3.75 -2.47 10.70
CA ASN A 11 3.14 -3.42 11.61
C ASN A 11 3.98 -4.71 11.73
N THR A 12 3.75 -5.43 12.83
CA THR A 12 4.10 -6.85 12.91
C THR A 12 2.82 -7.66 12.77
N ASP A 13 2.78 -8.50 11.74
CA ASP A 13 1.68 -9.43 11.51
C ASP A 13 1.92 -10.71 12.31
N MET A 14 1.01 -11.02 13.23
CA MET A 14 1.00 -12.23 14.05
C MET A 14 -0.10 -13.16 13.52
N VAL A 15 0.29 -14.21 12.84
CA VAL A 15 -0.64 -15.11 12.15
C VAL A 15 -0.73 -16.43 12.90
N VAL A 16 -1.94 -16.81 13.29
CA VAL A 16 -2.26 -18.14 13.80
C VAL A 16 -3.12 -18.86 12.77
N ARG A 17 -2.64 -20.00 12.26
CA ARG A 17 -3.41 -20.88 11.39
C ARG A 17 -3.92 -22.04 12.21
N SER A 18 -5.24 -22.23 12.27
CA SER A 18 -5.93 -23.30 13.00
C SER A 18 -6.94 -24.00 12.10
N GLU A 19 -7.49 -25.12 12.54
CA GLU A 19 -8.51 -25.87 11.79
C GLU A 19 -9.76 -25.02 11.53
N ARG A 20 -10.15 -24.21 12.52
CA ARG A 20 -11.29 -23.27 12.44
C ARG A 20 -11.04 -22.02 13.30
N LEU A 21 -11.76 -20.98 13.02
CA LEU A 21 -11.79 -19.77 13.86
C LEU A 21 -12.52 -20.06 15.19
N PRO A 22 -12.03 -19.52 16.35
CA PRO A 22 -12.73 -19.59 17.62
C PRO A 22 -14.01 -18.76 17.59
N ARG A 23 -15.07 -19.24 18.26
CA ARG A 23 -16.26 -18.46 18.54
C ARG A 23 -16.06 -17.61 19.78
N ALA A 24 -16.93 -16.62 19.99
CA ALA A 24 -16.89 -15.81 21.22
C ALA A 24 -16.94 -16.70 22.48
N GLY A 25 -15.97 -16.51 23.38
CA GLY A 25 -15.82 -17.31 24.62
C GLY A 25 -15.17 -18.67 24.43
N GLU A 26 -14.70 -19.01 23.23
CA GLU A 26 -14.09 -20.31 22.92
C GLU A 26 -12.57 -20.22 22.84
N SER A 27 -11.87 -21.29 23.28
CA SER A 27 -10.45 -21.50 23.03
C SER A 27 -10.27 -22.66 22.05
N VAL A 28 -9.62 -22.40 20.94
CA VAL A 28 -9.16 -23.44 19.99
C VAL A 28 -7.68 -23.70 20.23
N ILE A 29 -7.34 -24.95 20.53
CA ILE A 29 -5.96 -25.39 20.83
C ILE A 29 -5.38 -26.05 19.59
N GLY A 30 -4.12 -25.75 19.28
CA GLY A 30 -3.39 -26.25 18.11
C GLY A 30 -3.17 -25.16 17.07
N GLY A 31 -2.58 -25.55 15.95
CA GLY A 31 -2.26 -24.64 14.87
C GLY A 31 -0.81 -24.20 14.81
N ASN A 32 -0.48 -23.46 13.76
CA ASN A 32 0.85 -22.93 13.51
C ASN A 32 0.86 -21.42 13.74
N PHE A 33 1.90 -20.94 14.40
CA PHE A 33 2.15 -19.52 14.62
C PHE A 33 3.31 -19.04 13.75
N MET A 34 3.13 -17.86 13.13
CA MET A 34 4.21 -17.16 12.44
C MET A 34 4.11 -15.66 12.66
N MET A 35 5.26 -14.99 12.64
CA MET A 35 5.34 -13.53 12.60
C MET A 35 6.01 -13.10 11.30
N ALA A 36 5.53 -12.01 10.74
CA ALA A 36 6.10 -11.37 9.56
C ALA A 36 6.00 -9.85 9.67
N GLY A 37 6.84 -9.15 8.92
CA GLY A 37 6.65 -7.72 8.71
C GLY A 37 5.36 -7.47 7.92
N GLY A 38 4.62 -6.44 8.32
CA GLY A 38 3.37 -6.01 7.72
C GLY A 38 3.20 -4.49 7.82
N GLY A 39 1.98 -4.03 7.59
CA GLY A 39 1.64 -2.62 7.42
C GLY A 39 1.78 -2.18 5.97
N LYS A 40 0.78 -1.45 5.48
CA LYS A 40 0.71 -1.07 4.04
C LYS A 40 1.91 -0.24 3.61
N GLY A 41 2.32 0.73 4.42
CA GLY A 41 3.52 1.54 4.15
C GLY A 41 4.76 0.70 4.01
N ALA A 42 5.00 -0.20 4.97
CA ALA A 42 6.15 -1.10 4.96
C ALA A 42 6.12 -2.07 3.77
N ASN A 43 4.97 -2.67 3.48
CA ASN A 43 4.82 -3.58 2.34
C ASN A 43 5.13 -2.87 1.02
N GLN A 44 4.63 -1.66 0.84
CA GLN A 44 4.87 -0.84 -0.36
C GLN A 44 6.34 -0.41 -0.46
N ALA A 45 6.97 -0.02 0.65
CA ALA A 45 8.40 0.31 0.67
C ALA A 45 9.28 -0.91 0.33
N VAL A 46 8.96 -2.09 0.88
CA VAL A 46 9.64 -3.36 0.54
C VAL A 46 9.43 -3.70 -0.93
N ALA A 47 8.23 -3.50 -1.47
CA ALA A 47 7.96 -3.74 -2.89
C ALA A 47 8.82 -2.84 -3.79
N VAL A 48 8.92 -1.54 -3.49
CA VAL A 48 9.83 -0.61 -4.20
C VAL A 48 11.28 -1.11 -4.15
N ALA A 49 11.76 -1.48 -2.96
CA ALA A 49 13.14 -1.96 -2.79
C ALA A 49 13.41 -3.25 -3.58
N ARG A 50 12.46 -4.19 -3.58
CA ARG A 50 12.59 -5.45 -4.36
C ARG A 50 12.51 -5.25 -5.87
N MET A 51 11.92 -4.12 -6.33
CA MET A 51 12.01 -3.70 -7.74
C MET A 51 13.35 -3.01 -8.08
N GLY A 52 14.31 -2.99 -7.15
CA GLY A 52 15.66 -2.48 -7.38
C GLY A 52 15.84 -0.98 -7.20
N HIS A 53 14.85 -0.29 -6.58
CA HIS A 53 14.90 1.14 -6.33
C HIS A 53 15.30 1.48 -4.89
N ARG A 54 16.02 2.59 -4.74
CA ARG A 54 16.19 3.20 -3.42
C ARG A 54 14.88 3.84 -3.00
N VAL A 55 14.48 3.56 -1.77
CA VAL A 55 13.28 4.12 -1.15
C VAL A 55 13.63 4.73 0.21
N LEU A 56 13.15 5.94 0.44
CA LEU A 56 13.11 6.55 1.75
C LEU A 56 11.78 6.17 2.42
N PHE A 57 11.85 5.46 3.54
CA PHE A 57 10.66 5.05 4.27
C PHE A 57 10.48 5.89 5.54
N VAL A 58 9.34 6.57 5.63
CA VAL A 58 8.94 7.39 6.78
C VAL A 58 7.80 6.66 7.49
N ALA A 59 8.02 6.29 8.72
CA ALA A 59 7.06 5.55 9.55
C ALA A 59 7.32 5.81 11.03
N ALA A 60 6.36 5.43 11.88
CA ALA A 60 6.55 5.41 13.31
C ALA A 60 6.54 3.97 13.84
N VAL A 61 7.45 3.66 14.75
CA VAL A 61 7.54 2.37 15.46
C VAL A 61 7.75 2.61 16.96
N GLY A 62 7.38 1.65 17.77
CA GLY A 62 7.62 1.71 19.24
C GLY A 62 9.07 1.46 19.62
N ASN A 63 9.41 1.81 20.86
CA ASN A 63 10.67 1.43 21.51
C ASN A 63 10.61 0.01 22.06
N ASP A 64 10.21 -0.95 21.22
CA ASP A 64 9.98 -2.35 21.60
C ASP A 64 10.70 -3.34 20.65
N ILE A 65 10.54 -4.64 20.93
CA ILE A 65 11.17 -5.70 20.15
C ILE A 65 10.67 -5.70 18.70
N PHE A 66 9.42 -5.31 18.45
CA PHE A 66 8.81 -5.28 17.12
C PHE A 66 9.38 -4.13 16.30
N GLY A 67 9.48 -2.93 16.87
CA GLY A 67 10.09 -1.77 16.23
C GLY A 67 11.57 -2.01 15.89
N ASN A 68 12.31 -2.69 16.77
CA ASN A 68 13.69 -3.06 16.48
C ASN A 68 13.80 -4.04 15.32
N ALA A 69 12.99 -5.11 15.34
CA ALA A 69 12.97 -6.12 14.30
C ALA A 69 12.54 -5.53 12.94
N ALA A 70 11.56 -4.62 12.93
CA ALA A 70 11.08 -3.94 11.74
C ALA A 70 12.21 -3.12 11.08
N ILE A 71 12.90 -2.26 11.84
CA ILE A 71 14.00 -1.43 11.31
C ILE A 71 15.12 -2.28 10.73
N GLU A 72 15.53 -3.36 11.44
CA GLU A 72 16.56 -4.27 10.91
C GLU A 72 16.08 -5.00 9.65
N GLY A 73 14.82 -5.41 9.61
CA GLY A 73 14.21 -6.01 8.41
C GLY A 73 14.27 -5.07 7.21
N TYR A 74 13.93 -3.80 7.38
CA TYR A 74 13.99 -2.79 6.30
C TYR A 74 15.40 -2.54 5.81
N LYS A 75 16.39 -2.45 6.71
CA LYS A 75 17.80 -2.33 6.32
C LYS A 75 18.28 -3.52 5.49
N ASN A 76 17.81 -4.73 5.79
CA ASN A 76 18.14 -5.93 5.01
C ASN A 76 17.59 -5.88 3.58
N PHE A 77 16.51 -5.12 3.35
CA PHE A 77 16.00 -4.82 2.01
C PHE A 77 16.68 -3.61 1.34
N GLY A 78 17.64 -2.96 2.02
CA GLY A 78 18.31 -1.76 1.50
C GLY A 78 17.47 -0.49 1.54
N ILE A 79 16.41 -0.48 2.38
CA ILE A 79 15.53 0.68 2.57
C ILE A 79 16.23 1.70 3.48
N ASP A 80 16.16 2.98 3.10
CA ASP A 80 16.62 4.06 3.96
C ASP A 80 15.65 4.24 5.14
N THR A 81 16.15 3.95 6.34
CA THR A 81 15.40 3.98 7.60
C THR A 81 15.69 5.23 8.44
N SER A 82 16.40 6.23 7.89
CA SER A 82 16.81 7.43 8.61
C SER A 82 15.66 8.30 9.11
N HIS A 83 14.47 8.12 8.53
CA HIS A 83 13.24 8.81 8.89
C HIS A 83 12.20 7.90 9.54
N ILE A 84 12.60 6.77 10.11
CA ILE A 84 11.73 5.98 10.98
C ILE A 84 11.81 6.54 12.39
N ILE A 85 10.68 7.04 12.87
CA ILE A 85 10.54 7.72 14.15
C ILE A 85 10.20 6.69 15.24
N ARG A 86 10.89 6.78 16.38
CA ARG A 86 10.54 5.99 17.55
C ARG A 86 9.58 6.76 18.45
N LYS A 87 8.53 6.09 18.86
CA LYS A 87 7.47 6.62 19.74
C LYS A 87 7.43 5.85 21.05
N ASP A 88 6.83 6.44 22.07
CA ASP A 88 6.61 5.80 23.36
C ASP A 88 5.47 4.75 23.29
N GLU A 89 4.54 4.92 22.35
CA GLU A 89 3.50 3.93 22.07
C GLU A 89 4.10 2.64 21.51
N PRO A 90 3.48 1.48 21.78
CA PRO A 90 3.89 0.21 21.19
C PRO A 90 3.84 0.24 19.66
N SER A 91 4.70 -0.53 19.02
CA SER A 91 4.64 -0.75 17.57
C SER A 91 3.28 -1.27 17.12
N GLY A 92 2.88 -0.95 15.89
CA GLY A 92 1.67 -1.48 15.29
C GLY A 92 1.70 -3.01 15.17
N VAL A 93 0.57 -3.66 15.43
CA VAL A 93 0.42 -5.13 15.36
C VAL A 93 -0.89 -5.49 14.69
N ALA A 94 -0.85 -6.46 13.78
CA ALA A 94 -2.04 -7.12 13.25
C ALA A 94 -2.12 -8.56 13.81
N LEU A 95 -3.21 -8.87 14.50
CA LEU A 95 -3.55 -10.22 14.96
C LEU A 95 -4.42 -10.88 13.91
N ILE A 96 -3.91 -11.92 13.28
CA ILE A 96 -4.54 -12.56 12.12
C ILE A 96 -4.78 -14.02 12.45
N MET A 97 -6.04 -14.42 12.48
CA MET A 97 -6.46 -15.83 12.58
C MET A 97 -6.90 -16.31 11.20
N VAL A 98 -6.40 -17.49 10.78
CA VAL A 98 -6.74 -18.10 9.49
C VAL A 98 -7.20 -19.53 9.74
N ASP A 99 -8.34 -19.90 9.19
CA ASP A 99 -8.87 -21.27 9.29
C ASP A 99 -8.38 -22.19 8.16
N GLY A 100 -8.77 -23.46 8.24
CA GLY A 100 -8.41 -24.48 7.24
C GLY A 100 -9.00 -24.24 5.85
N ALA A 101 -10.03 -23.40 5.72
CA ALA A 101 -10.61 -22.98 4.45
C ALA A 101 -9.97 -21.68 3.90
N GLY A 102 -8.99 -21.10 4.62
CA GLY A 102 -8.34 -19.85 4.25
C GLY A 102 -9.14 -18.59 4.62
N GLN A 103 -10.24 -18.73 5.36
CA GLN A 103 -10.96 -17.55 5.88
C GLN A 103 -10.15 -16.91 7.00
N ASN A 104 -10.14 -15.58 7.05
CA ASN A 104 -9.39 -14.85 8.05
C ASN A 104 -10.29 -13.95 8.93
N SER A 105 -9.78 -13.68 10.13
CA SER A 105 -10.27 -12.66 11.04
C SER A 105 -9.09 -11.84 11.50
N ILE A 106 -9.15 -10.52 11.31
CA ILE A 106 -8.03 -9.62 11.53
C ILE A 106 -8.43 -8.52 12.52
N SER A 107 -7.58 -8.29 13.52
CA SER A 107 -7.67 -7.13 14.40
C SER A 107 -6.34 -6.38 14.35
N VAL A 108 -6.40 -5.06 14.09
CA VAL A 108 -5.21 -4.21 13.98
C VAL A 108 -5.17 -3.22 15.14
N ALA A 109 -4.06 -3.22 15.87
CA ALA A 109 -3.70 -2.17 16.81
C ALA A 109 -2.68 -1.26 16.12
N LEU A 110 -3.07 -0.02 15.80
CA LEU A 110 -2.21 0.91 15.06
C LEU A 110 -0.97 1.31 15.86
N GLY A 111 -1.07 1.40 17.20
CA GLY A 111 0.07 1.76 18.05
C GLY A 111 0.76 3.04 17.56
N ALA A 112 2.08 3.01 17.45
CA ALA A 112 2.91 4.11 17.02
C ALA A 112 2.52 4.69 15.65
N ASN A 113 1.92 3.92 14.74
CA ASN A 113 1.44 4.45 13.47
C ASN A 113 0.45 5.59 13.66
N ASN A 114 -0.42 5.50 14.69
CA ASN A 114 -1.41 6.53 15.00
C ASN A 114 -0.82 7.78 15.64
N SER A 115 0.46 7.76 15.99
CA SER A 115 1.20 8.88 16.57
C SER A 115 2.19 9.53 15.60
N LEU A 116 2.18 9.15 14.32
CA LEU A 116 2.97 9.80 13.29
C LEU A 116 2.33 11.17 12.96
N THR A 117 3.02 12.26 13.31
CA THR A 117 2.49 13.62 13.17
C THR A 117 3.01 14.33 11.92
N PRO A 118 2.37 15.44 11.50
CA PRO A 118 2.90 16.28 10.42
C PRO A 118 4.34 16.77 10.67
N GLU A 119 4.69 17.07 11.91
CA GLU A 119 6.04 17.52 12.29
C GLU A 119 7.08 16.42 12.10
N ASP A 120 6.73 15.17 12.37
CA ASP A 120 7.62 14.02 12.22
C ASP A 120 8.05 13.80 10.76
N ILE A 121 7.18 14.10 9.80
CA ILE A 121 7.44 13.86 8.38
C ILE A 121 8.17 15.04 7.70
N MET A 122 8.21 16.23 8.32
CA MET A 122 8.82 17.42 7.74
C MET A 122 10.25 17.21 7.24
N PRO A 123 11.18 16.58 8.00
CA PRO A 123 12.56 16.41 7.53
C PRO A 123 12.68 15.56 6.25
N ALA A 124 11.76 14.64 6.03
CA ALA A 124 11.68 13.87 4.79
C ALA A 124 11.09 14.71 3.65
N LEU A 125 10.02 15.46 3.94
CA LEU A 125 9.37 16.32 2.95
C LEU A 125 10.29 17.46 2.46
N GLU A 126 11.22 17.95 3.30
CA GLU A 126 12.21 18.94 2.90
C GLU A 126 13.12 18.44 1.76
N GLN A 127 13.35 17.13 1.67
CA GLN A 127 14.21 16.50 0.67
C GLN A 127 13.53 16.24 -0.67
N ILE A 128 12.22 16.51 -0.78
CA ILE A 128 11.44 16.33 -2.01
C ILE A 128 11.87 17.36 -3.04
N ALA A 129 12.09 16.90 -4.26
CA ALA A 129 12.30 17.69 -5.47
C ALA A 129 11.17 17.47 -6.48
N GLU A 130 11.07 18.36 -7.46
CA GLU A 130 10.12 18.22 -8.57
C GLU A 130 10.29 16.89 -9.30
N GLY A 131 9.18 16.21 -9.54
CA GLY A 131 9.12 14.90 -10.21
C GLY A 131 9.38 13.70 -9.31
N ASP A 132 9.79 13.88 -8.03
CA ASP A 132 9.89 12.77 -7.07
C ASP A 132 8.50 12.14 -6.85
N ILE A 133 8.47 10.89 -6.40
CA ILE A 133 7.24 10.15 -6.12
C ILE A 133 7.03 10.03 -4.62
N VAL A 134 5.86 10.41 -4.15
CA VAL A 134 5.43 10.22 -2.76
C VAL A 134 4.25 9.25 -2.75
N LEU A 135 4.40 8.12 -2.06
CA LEU A 135 3.38 7.08 -1.95
C LEU A 135 2.82 7.03 -0.54
N LEU A 136 1.50 7.12 -0.43
CA LEU A 136 0.74 7.20 0.83
C LEU A 136 -0.34 6.12 0.91
N GLN A 137 -0.72 5.77 2.13
CA GLN A 137 -1.88 4.93 2.47
C GLN A 137 -2.63 5.55 3.66
N LEU A 138 -3.70 4.91 4.14
CA LEU A 138 -4.57 5.47 5.19
C LEU A 138 -4.47 4.72 6.54
N GLU A 139 -3.33 4.11 6.85
CA GLU A 139 -3.05 3.49 8.16
C GLU A 139 -2.24 4.41 9.11
N ILE A 140 -2.18 5.70 8.80
CA ILE A 140 -1.59 6.77 9.63
C ILE A 140 -2.63 7.89 9.79
N PRO A 141 -2.44 8.86 10.72
CA PRO A 141 -3.41 9.92 10.93
C PRO A 141 -3.69 10.71 9.66
N MET A 142 -4.97 10.98 9.38
CA MET A 142 -5.39 11.72 8.19
C MET A 142 -4.76 13.12 8.13
N ALA A 143 -4.57 13.78 9.28
CA ALA A 143 -3.89 15.08 9.34
C ALA A 143 -2.45 15.02 8.79
N THR A 144 -1.76 13.89 9.00
CA THR A 144 -0.41 13.65 8.47
C THR A 144 -0.45 13.37 6.97
N VAL A 145 -1.46 12.62 6.49
CA VAL A 145 -1.70 12.42 5.06
C VAL A 145 -1.97 13.74 4.36
N ASP A 146 -2.89 14.55 4.90
CA ASP A 146 -3.27 15.85 4.33
C ASP A 146 -2.07 16.80 4.25
N ALA A 147 -1.29 16.91 5.33
CA ALA A 147 -0.08 17.75 5.37
C ALA A 147 0.97 17.27 4.35
N CYS A 148 1.15 15.96 4.23
CA CYS A 148 2.06 15.39 3.25
C CYS A 148 1.64 15.72 1.82
N VAL A 149 0.36 15.50 1.47
CA VAL A 149 -0.19 15.79 0.15
C VAL A 149 -0.03 17.28 -0.19
N GLU A 150 -0.36 18.18 0.74
CA GLU A 150 -0.22 19.61 0.58
C GLU A 150 1.21 20.03 0.23
N ILE A 151 2.18 19.59 1.04
CA ILE A 151 3.58 20.01 0.91
C ILE A 151 4.25 19.33 -0.30
N ALA A 152 4.02 18.04 -0.51
CA ALA A 152 4.64 17.31 -1.59
C ALA A 152 4.14 17.78 -2.96
N SER A 153 2.84 18.00 -3.12
CA SER A 153 2.27 18.52 -4.37
C SER A 153 2.75 19.95 -4.67
N ALA A 154 2.85 20.81 -3.65
CA ALA A 154 3.38 22.17 -3.80
C ALA A 154 4.85 22.20 -4.26
N LYS A 155 5.62 21.13 -3.99
CA LYS A 155 7.00 20.96 -4.45
C LYS A 155 7.11 20.28 -5.84
N GLY A 156 6.00 20.00 -6.48
CA GLY A 156 5.96 19.36 -7.80
C GLY A 156 6.20 17.85 -7.78
N ALA A 157 6.06 17.20 -6.62
CA ALA A 157 6.13 15.74 -6.54
C ALA A 157 4.86 15.09 -7.09
N LYS A 158 5.00 13.87 -7.62
CA LYS A 158 3.88 13.01 -8.00
C LYS A 158 3.36 12.31 -6.76
N VAL A 159 2.28 12.83 -6.18
CA VAL A 159 1.65 12.21 -5.00
C VAL A 159 0.70 11.11 -5.43
N ILE A 160 0.97 9.89 -4.99
CA ILE A 160 0.16 8.70 -5.24
C ILE A 160 -0.47 8.26 -3.93
N LEU A 161 -1.79 8.17 -3.89
CA LEU A 161 -2.54 7.67 -2.74
C LEU A 161 -3.16 6.32 -3.04
N ASN A 162 -2.76 5.31 -2.27
CA ASN A 162 -3.53 4.08 -2.12
C ASN A 162 -4.49 4.26 -0.94
N PRO A 163 -5.81 4.48 -1.17
CA PRO A 163 -6.75 4.88 -0.12
C PRO A 163 -7.21 3.69 0.72
N ALA A 164 -6.26 2.92 1.23
CA ALA A 164 -6.43 1.70 2.01
C ALA A 164 -5.93 1.87 3.46
N PRO A 165 -6.71 1.46 4.48
CA PRO A 165 -8.09 0.96 4.40
C PRO A 165 -9.07 2.05 3.97
N ALA A 166 -10.23 1.65 3.45
CA ALA A 166 -11.26 2.55 2.95
C ALA A 166 -11.64 3.64 3.98
N ALA A 167 -11.46 4.90 3.59
CA ALA A 167 -11.81 6.06 4.39
C ALA A 167 -12.23 7.22 3.48
N ILE A 168 -12.92 8.20 4.07
CA ILE A 168 -13.28 9.43 3.36
C ILE A 168 -12.04 10.33 3.29
N VAL A 169 -11.73 10.80 2.09
CA VAL A 169 -10.66 11.76 1.81
C VAL A 169 -11.28 13.08 1.35
N SER A 170 -10.78 14.21 1.83
CA SER A 170 -11.33 15.52 1.47
C SER A 170 -11.06 15.88 0.00
N ASP A 171 -11.97 16.64 -0.62
CA ASP A 171 -11.77 17.13 -2.00
C ASP A 171 -10.50 17.98 -2.11
N THR A 172 -10.12 18.69 -1.04
CA THR A 172 -8.86 19.46 -1.00
C THR A 172 -7.63 18.56 -1.16
N THR A 173 -7.64 17.39 -0.52
CA THR A 173 -6.57 16.39 -0.64
C THR A 173 -6.63 15.70 -1.98
N LEU A 174 -7.83 15.26 -2.40
CA LEU A 174 -8.03 14.58 -3.69
C LEU A 174 -7.54 15.43 -4.87
N SER A 175 -7.82 16.74 -4.87
CA SER A 175 -7.46 17.65 -5.96
C SER A 175 -5.96 17.89 -6.17
N LYS A 176 -5.11 17.40 -5.25
CA LYS A 176 -3.66 17.52 -5.31
C LYS A 176 -2.95 16.21 -5.65
N LEU A 177 -3.73 15.14 -5.85
CA LEU A 177 -3.19 13.82 -6.18
C LEU A 177 -2.86 13.72 -7.68
N TYR A 178 -1.64 13.29 -7.96
CA TYR A 178 -1.24 12.84 -9.29
C TYR A 178 -1.97 11.55 -9.69
N LEU A 179 -2.18 10.63 -8.72
CA LEU A 179 -2.82 9.35 -8.95
C LEU A 179 -3.47 8.82 -7.67
N ILE A 180 -4.65 8.25 -7.79
CA ILE A 180 -5.29 7.46 -6.71
C ILE A 180 -5.51 6.02 -7.19
N THR A 181 -5.28 5.04 -6.28
CA THR A 181 -5.33 3.61 -6.62
C THR A 181 -6.26 2.82 -5.70
N PRO A 182 -7.57 3.16 -5.63
CA PRO A 182 -8.52 2.39 -4.84
C PRO A 182 -8.77 1.00 -5.43
N ASN A 183 -9.13 0.04 -4.56
CA ASN A 183 -9.84 -1.16 -4.98
C ASN A 183 -11.35 -0.87 -5.11
N GLN A 184 -12.16 -1.87 -5.49
CA GLN A 184 -13.61 -1.73 -5.69
C GLN A 184 -14.34 -1.21 -4.43
N THR A 185 -14.00 -1.73 -3.25
CA THR A 185 -14.60 -1.32 -1.97
C THR A 185 -14.17 0.09 -1.57
N GLU A 186 -12.92 0.43 -1.75
CA GLU A 186 -12.37 1.77 -1.49
C GLU A 186 -12.97 2.80 -2.45
N ALA A 187 -13.11 2.46 -3.74
CA ALA A 187 -13.77 3.30 -4.72
C ALA A 187 -15.24 3.55 -4.35
N GLN A 188 -15.95 2.51 -3.90
CA GLN A 188 -17.32 2.66 -3.40
C GLN A 188 -17.40 3.58 -2.18
N THR A 189 -16.48 3.44 -1.22
CA THR A 189 -16.44 4.32 -0.03
C THR A 189 -16.22 5.78 -0.40
N LEU A 190 -15.30 6.04 -1.35
CA LEU A 190 -14.98 7.39 -1.80
C LEU A 190 -16.07 8.02 -2.66
N THR A 191 -16.74 7.21 -3.49
CA THR A 191 -17.66 7.74 -4.51
C THR A 191 -19.13 7.47 -4.22
N GLY A 192 -19.45 6.50 -3.37
CA GLY A 192 -20.80 5.98 -3.19
C GLY A 192 -21.28 5.09 -4.35
N ILE A 193 -20.42 4.78 -5.33
CA ILE A 193 -20.74 3.96 -6.49
C ILE A 193 -20.16 2.57 -6.28
N GLU A 194 -21.02 1.54 -6.29
CA GLU A 194 -20.59 0.15 -6.23
C GLU A 194 -19.91 -0.23 -7.56
N VAL A 195 -18.66 -0.67 -7.47
CA VAL A 195 -17.85 -1.05 -8.63
C VAL A 195 -17.89 -2.55 -8.83
N THR A 196 -18.57 -3.00 -9.87
CA THR A 196 -18.74 -4.43 -10.21
C THR A 196 -18.19 -4.79 -11.59
N ASP A 197 -18.14 -3.82 -12.48
CA ASP A 197 -17.71 -3.97 -13.87
C ASP A 197 -17.01 -2.70 -14.40
N THR A 198 -16.61 -2.73 -15.67
CA THR A 198 -15.94 -1.61 -16.34
C THR A 198 -16.78 -0.33 -16.38
N ASN A 199 -18.11 -0.44 -16.56
CA ASN A 199 -18.98 0.72 -16.65
C ASN A 199 -19.10 1.44 -15.30
N THR A 200 -19.27 0.67 -14.23
CA THR A 200 -19.32 1.20 -12.86
C THR A 200 -17.97 1.71 -12.39
N ALA A 201 -16.86 1.09 -12.84
CA ALA A 201 -15.52 1.59 -12.62
C ALA A 201 -15.28 2.95 -13.30
N GLU A 202 -15.78 3.11 -14.54
CA GLU A 202 -15.73 4.39 -15.25
C GLU A 202 -16.49 5.49 -14.51
N LEU A 203 -17.71 5.22 -14.07
CA LEU A 203 -18.52 6.18 -13.31
C LEU A 203 -17.84 6.61 -12.00
N ALA A 204 -17.26 5.65 -11.25
CA ALA A 204 -16.53 5.94 -10.04
C ALA A 204 -15.26 6.76 -10.33
N ALA A 205 -14.51 6.43 -11.37
CA ALA A 205 -13.33 7.17 -11.78
C ALA A 205 -13.66 8.61 -12.24
N GLN A 206 -14.71 8.79 -13.04
CA GLN A 206 -15.18 10.12 -13.45
C GLN A 206 -15.57 10.98 -12.24
N LYS A 207 -16.19 10.39 -11.23
CA LYS A 207 -16.52 11.11 -9.99
C LYS A 207 -15.26 11.58 -9.26
N LEU A 208 -14.25 10.73 -9.10
CA LEU A 208 -12.98 11.10 -8.47
C LEU A 208 -12.25 12.20 -9.28
N VAL A 209 -12.24 12.11 -10.61
CA VAL A 209 -11.69 13.16 -11.46
C VAL A 209 -12.46 14.48 -11.31
N SER A 210 -13.80 14.43 -11.17
CA SER A 210 -14.60 15.64 -10.91
C SER A 210 -14.28 16.30 -9.55
N GLN A 211 -13.70 15.56 -8.61
CA GLN A 211 -13.19 16.05 -7.33
C GLN A 211 -11.73 16.55 -7.41
N GLY A 212 -11.13 16.52 -8.60
CA GLY A 212 -9.84 17.10 -8.90
C GLY A 212 -8.66 16.13 -9.01
N VAL A 213 -8.87 14.83 -8.81
CA VAL A 213 -7.82 13.82 -8.99
C VAL A 213 -7.36 13.81 -10.46
N GLU A 214 -6.07 13.86 -10.72
CA GLU A 214 -5.54 13.91 -12.08
C GLU A 214 -5.73 12.59 -12.84
N ARG A 215 -5.49 11.45 -12.18
CA ARG A 215 -5.59 10.10 -12.74
C ARG A 215 -6.16 9.11 -11.72
N VAL A 216 -6.95 8.16 -12.18
CA VAL A 216 -7.56 7.14 -11.32
C VAL A 216 -7.25 5.75 -11.86
N VAL A 217 -6.81 4.86 -10.98
CA VAL A 217 -6.66 3.43 -11.27
C VAL A 217 -7.48 2.64 -10.24
N ILE A 218 -8.55 2.00 -10.68
CA ILE A 218 -9.37 1.14 -9.80
C ILE A 218 -8.92 -0.31 -10.00
N THR A 219 -8.36 -0.92 -8.95
CA THR A 219 -7.98 -2.35 -8.99
C THR A 219 -9.20 -3.23 -8.78
N MET A 220 -9.39 -4.23 -9.65
CA MET A 220 -10.59 -5.08 -9.72
C MET A 220 -10.23 -6.58 -9.56
N GLY A 221 -9.19 -6.87 -8.79
CA GLY A 221 -8.73 -8.24 -8.51
C GLY A 221 -8.41 -9.02 -9.80
N SER A 222 -9.03 -10.17 -9.97
CA SER A 222 -8.82 -11.04 -11.15
C SER A 222 -9.32 -10.44 -12.48
N GLN A 223 -10.10 -9.37 -12.44
CA GLN A 223 -10.52 -8.63 -13.64
C GLN A 223 -9.42 -7.68 -14.14
N GLY A 224 -8.42 -7.35 -13.31
CA GLY A 224 -7.34 -6.43 -13.64
C GLY A 224 -7.49 -5.07 -12.96
N ALA A 225 -7.19 -3.99 -13.68
CA ALA A 225 -7.32 -2.63 -13.19
C ALA A 225 -7.89 -1.71 -14.26
N TYR A 226 -8.73 -0.77 -13.88
CA TYR A 226 -9.31 0.24 -14.77
C TYR A 226 -8.58 1.56 -14.58
N LEU A 227 -7.85 1.99 -15.63
CA LEU A 227 -7.20 3.30 -15.69
C LEU A 227 -8.16 4.30 -16.32
N TYR A 228 -8.34 5.46 -15.68
CA TYR A 228 -9.04 6.62 -16.26
C TYR A 228 -8.13 7.85 -16.20
N GLN A 229 -7.82 8.42 -17.36
CA GLN A 229 -7.02 9.64 -17.52
C GLN A 229 -7.42 10.37 -18.81
N ASP A 230 -7.29 11.70 -18.84
CA ASP A 230 -7.55 12.53 -20.01
C ASP A 230 -8.94 12.27 -20.66
N GLY A 231 -9.95 12.00 -19.81
CA GLY A 231 -11.32 11.70 -20.25
C GLY A 231 -11.50 10.33 -20.91
N LYS A 232 -10.52 9.42 -20.80
CA LYS A 232 -10.55 8.09 -21.40
C LYS A 232 -10.28 7.01 -20.38
N GLY A 233 -11.04 5.92 -20.48
CA GLY A 233 -10.86 4.72 -19.70
C GLY A 233 -10.22 3.57 -20.49
N VAL A 234 -9.36 2.81 -19.83
CA VAL A 234 -8.77 1.59 -20.42
C VAL A 234 -8.62 0.50 -19.36
N MET A 235 -8.94 -0.74 -19.71
CA MET A 235 -8.68 -1.90 -18.87
C MET A 235 -7.24 -2.38 -19.04
N ILE A 236 -6.56 -2.54 -17.92
CA ILE A 236 -5.28 -3.24 -17.79
C ILE A 236 -5.60 -4.67 -17.34
N PRO A 237 -5.40 -5.68 -18.17
CA PRO A 237 -5.78 -7.05 -17.83
C PRO A 237 -4.95 -7.61 -16.68
N ALA A 238 -5.59 -8.44 -15.85
CA ALA A 238 -4.87 -9.26 -14.87
C ALA A 238 -4.15 -10.43 -15.56
N HIS A 239 -3.05 -10.88 -14.97
CA HIS A 239 -2.41 -12.14 -15.35
C HIS A 239 -3.11 -13.31 -14.65
N LYS A 240 -3.43 -14.36 -15.40
CA LYS A 240 -4.07 -15.57 -14.86
C LYS A 240 -3.04 -16.40 -14.12
N VAL A 241 -3.23 -16.54 -12.81
CA VAL A 241 -2.40 -17.35 -11.91
C VAL A 241 -3.29 -18.09 -10.92
N GLU A 242 -2.78 -19.14 -10.32
CA GLU A 242 -3.43 -19.82 -9.19
C GLU A 242 -3.08 -19.07 -7.90
N ALA A 243 -4.06 -18.39 -7.33
CA ALA A 243 -3.87 -17.60 -6.12
C ALA A 243 -3.80 -18.51 -4.89
N VAL A 244 -2.75 -18.32 -4.07
CA VAL A 244 -2.54 -18.98 -2.78
C VAL A 244 -2.92 -18.04 -1.64
N ASP A 245 -2.51 -16.75 -1.73
CA ASP A 245 -2.76 -15.75 -0.72
C ASP A 245 -2.77 -14.36 -1.39
N THR A 246 -3.83 -13.59 -1.21
CA THR A 246 -3.97 -12.25 -1.81
C THR A 246 -3.51 -11.12 -0.88
N THR A 247 -2.96 -11.46 0.27
CA THR A 247 -2.43 -10.48 1.24
C THR A 247 -1.35 -9.63 0.57
N ALA A 248 -1.43 -8.32 0.76
CA ALA A 248 -0.52 -7.30 0.22
C ALA A 248 -0.45 -7.21 -1.33
N ALA A 249 -1.34 -7.88 -2.10
CA ALA A 249 -1.35 -7.78 -3.56
C ALA A 249 -1.43 -6.33 -4.06
N GLY A 250 -2.29 -5.51 -3.43
CA GLY A 250 -2.40 -4.07 -3.70
C GLY A 250 -1.14 -3.30 -3.32
N ASP A 251 -0.46 -3.68 -2.22
CA ASP A 251 0.79 -3.04 -1.80
C ASP A 251 1.91 -3.33 -2.82
N VAL A 252 2.02 -4.58 -3.26
CA VAL A 252 2.98 -4.98 -4.31
C VAL A 252 2.70 -4.23 -5.61
N TYR A 253 1.42 -4.13 -5.99
CA TYR A 253 1.00 -3.36 -7.17
C TYR A 253 1.47 -1.90 -7.09
N ASN A 254 1.19 -1.22 -5.98
CA ASN A 254 1.55 0.19 -5.79
C ASN A 254 3.06 0.41 -5.71
N GLY A 255 3.80 -0.45 -5.00
CA GLY A 255 5.27 -0.36 -4.93
C GLY A 255 5.94 -0.57 -6.29
N ALA A 256 5.51 -1.58 -7.05
CA ALA A 256 6.00 -1.85 -8.40
C ALA A 256 5.63 -0.73 -9.39
N LEU A 257 4.42 -0.18 -9.29
CA LEU A 257 3.98 0.97 -10.07
C LEU A 257 4.89 2.19 -9.84
N CYS A 258 5.15 2.53 -8.57
CA CYS A 258 6.03 3.65 -8.23
C CYS A 258 7.46 3.43 -8.76
N ALA A 259 7.98 2.21 -8.68
CA ALA A 259 9.29 1.86 -9.19
C ALA A 259 9.38 2.10 -10.71
N ALA A 260 8.42 1.60 -11.49
CA ALA A 260 8.37 1.82 -12.94
C ALA A 260 8.21 3.30 -13.32
N LEU A 261 7.36 4.04 -12.60
CA LEU A 261 7.17 5.48 -12.82
C LEU A 261 8.45 6.29 -12.52
N ALA A 262 9.24 5.88 -11.51
CA ALA A 262 10.51 6.53 -11.17
C ALA A 262 11.57 6.34 -12.26
N GLU A 263 11.49 5.25 -13.03
CA GLU A 263 12.30 4.99 -14.21
C GLU A 263 11.88 5.83 -15.43
N GLY A 264 10.74 6.52 -15.36
CA GLY A 264 10.19 7.28 -16.48
C GLY A 264 9.31 6.43 -17.41
N THR A 265 8.94 5.22 -17.00
CA THR A 265 8.03 4.36 -17.75
C THR A 265 6.66 5.02 -17.90
N PRO A 266 6.05 5.04 -19.11
CA PRO A 266 4.69 5.54 -19.32
C PRO A 266 3.69 4.83 -18.40
N LEU A 267 2.66 5.57 -17.90
CA LEU A 267 1.75 5.06 -16.88
C LEU A 267 1.11 3.71 -17.26
N THR A 268 0.62 3.58 -18.50
CA THR A 268 -0.01 2.31 -18.95
C THR A 268 0.97 1.13 -18.88
N GLU A 269 2.22 1.32 -19.27
CA GLU A 269 3.26 0.26 -19.20
C GLU A 269 3.64 -0.04 -17.74
N ALA A 270 3.73 1.01 -16.91
CA ALA A 270 3.98 0.86 -15.47
C ALA A 270 2.86 0.07 -14.77
N LEU A 271 1.59 0.24 -15.19
CA LEU A 271 0.47 -0.54 -14.68
C LEU A 271 0.53 -2.02 -15.11
N HIS A 272 0.96 -2.30 -16.34
CA HIS A 272 1.21 -3.70 -16.76
C HIS A 272 2.34 -4.34 -15.94
N PHE A 273 3.42 -3.61 -15.69
CA PHE A 273 4.51 -4.08 -14.83
C PHE A 273 4.02 -4.35 -13.40
N ALA A 274 3.24 -3.44 -12.82
CA ALA A 274 2.63 -3.59 -11.51
C ALA A 274 1.69 -4.81 -11.45
N ALA A 275 0.90 -5.04 -12.49
CA ALA A 275 0.01 -6.21 -12.59
C ALA A 275 0.79 -7.53 -12.59
N LYS A 276 1.95 -7.63 -13.27
CA LYS A 276 2.84 -8.79 -13.20
C LYS A 276 3.36 -9.04 -11.79
N ALA A 277 3.89 -8.00 -11.13
CA ALA A 277 4.42 -8.10 -9.78
C ALA A 277 3.35 -8.59 -8.79
N SER A 278 2.15 -8.01 -8.84
CA SER A 278 1.01 -8.41 -8.04
C SER A 278 0.56 -9.84 -8.34
N ALA A 279 0.53 -10.26 -9.61
CA ALA A 279 0.19 -11.62 -10.00
C ALA A 279 1.16 -12.66 -9.43
N ILE A 280 2.47 -12.37 -9.43
CA ILE A 280 3.46 -13.26 -8.81
C ILE A 280 3.23 -13.32 -7.29
N SER A 281 2.98 -12.20 -6.63
CA SER A 281 2.84 -12.16 -5.17
C SER A 281 1.68 -13.03 -4.68
N VAL A 282 0.54 -13.05 -5.37
CA VAL A 282 -0.62 -13.83 -4.94
C VAL A 282 -0.43 -15.35 -5.07
N THR A 283 0.62 -15.80 -5.74
CA THR A 283 0.98 -17.24 -5.80
C THR A 283 1.76 -17.73 -4.57
N ARG A 284 2.04 -16.83 -3.60
CA ARG A 284 2.86 -17.08 -2.42
C ARG A 284 2.14 -16.65 -1.15
N ALA A 285 2.43 -17.32 -0.03
CA ALA A 285 1.82 -16.99 1.25
C ALA A 285 2.49 -15.78 1.92
N GLY A 286 1.68 -14.98 2.62
CA GLY A 286 2.10 -13.86 3.46
C GLY A 286 2.28 -12.54 2.72
N ALA A 287 2.50 -11.44 3.47
CA ALA A 287 2.68 -10.09 2.95
C ALA A 287 4.09 -9.90 2.36
N GLN A 288 5.05 -9.43 3.16
CA GLN A 288 6.40 -9.15 2.67
C GLN A 288 7.13 -10.37 2.07
N PRO A 289 6.98 -11.61 2.58
CA PRO A 289 7.60 -12.79 1.98
C PRO A 289 7.13 -13.08 0.56
N SER A 290 5.90 -12.70 0.18
CA SER A 290 5.34 -12.94 -1.15
C SER A 290 5.88 -12.01 -2.24
N ILE A 291 6.41 -10.85 -1.86
CA ILE A 291 6.82 -9.78 -2.79
C ILE A 291 7.93 -10.31 -3.74
N PRO A 292 7.74 -10.25 -5.07
CA PRO A 292 8.74 -10.72 -6.02
C PRO A 292 9.94 -9.75 -6.12
N THR A 293 11.05 -10.24 -6.63
CA THR A 293 12.18 -9.43 -7.06
C THR A 293 11.95 -8.87 -8.46
N ARG A 294 12.69 -7.83 -8.85
CA ARG A 294 12.68 -7.27 -10.20
C ARG A 294 12.93 -8.34 -11.27
N ALA A 295 13.92 -9.19 -11.07
CA ALA A 295 14.26 -10.25 -12.02
C ALA A 295 13.10 -11.25 -12.22
N GLU A 296 12.34 -11.56 -11.18
CA GLU A 296 11.16 -12.43 -11.30
C GLU A 296 10.06 -11.76 -12.12
N VAL A 297 9.85 -10.45 -11.96
CA VAL A 297 8.82 -9.71 -12.71
C VAL A 297 9.23 -9.53 -14.18
N ASP A 298 10.51 -9.27 -14.45
CA ASP A 298 11.01 -9.12 -15.82
C ASP A 298 10.95 -10.42 -16.62
N ASN A 299 11.03 -11.57 -15.95
CA ASN A 299 10.98 -12.91 -16.56
C ASN A 299 9.58 -13.54 -16.57
N PHE A 300 8.58 -12.86 -16.01
CA PHE A 300 7.19 -13.29 -16.00
C PHE A 300 6.48 -12.81 -17.27
#